data_e8fa7a49bdcc8ec901d747ff3dd27842
#
_entry.id   e8fa7a49bdcc8ec901d747ff3dd27842
#
_cell.length_a   1.000
_cell.length_b   1.000
_cell.length_c   1.000
_cell.angle_alpha   90.00
_cell.angle_beta   90.00
_cell.angle_gamma   90.00
#
_symmetry.space_group_name_H-M   'P 1'
#
loop_
_entity.id
_entity.type
_entity.pdbx_description
1 polymer ?
#
loop_
_entity_poly.entity_id
_entity_poly.type
_entity_poly.pdbx_seq_one_letter_code
_entity_poly.pdbx_strand_id
1 'polypeptide(L)'
;IAYHPYPYPMTEPEFWDDPATGLVTESADSPIVNFANLHVLTDYLNQDSMKTASGEVRHVILTEEGFTAQSLTRGDVSDIQAAAFAYSYYIVDSNPYIDAYILSRQVDAPSEVRAGLSFGLW
;
A
#
# COMPACT_ATOMS: atom_id res chain seq x y z
N ILE A 1 1.94 14.80 0.92
CA ILE A 1 1.14 14.01 1.87
C ILE A 1 1.86 12.72 2.12
N ALA A 2 2.03 12.31 3.39
CA ALA A 2 2.54 10.99 3.77
C ALA A 2 1.38 9.99 3.86
N TYR A 3 1.58 8.77 3.32
CA TYR A 3 0.55 7.73 3.33
C TYR A 3 1.17 6.33 3.46
N HIS A 4 0.43 5.38 4.04
CA HIS A 4 0.84 3.99 4.27
C HIS A 4 -0.20 3.01 3.70
N PRO A 5 -0.05 2.52 2.46
CA PRO A 5 -1.06 1.71 1.77
C PRO A 5 -0.89 0.20 2.02
N TYR A 6 -0.78 -0.21 3.28
CA TYR A 6 -0.66 -1.63 3.60
C TYR A 6 -1.83 -2.48 3.09
N PRO A 7 -1.61 -3.78 2.76
CA PRO A 7 -2.70 -4.74 2.51
C PRO A 7 -3.67 -4.88 3.68
N TYR A 8 -4.85 -5.38 3.43
CA TYR A 8 -5.83 -5.68 4.46
C TYR A 8 -6.38 -7.11 4.32
N PRO A 9 -6.06 -8.00 5.26
CA PRO A 9 -5.22 -7.80 6.45
C PRO A 9 -3.72 -7.71 6.12
N MET A 10 -2.95 -7.01 6.95
CA MET A 10 -1.49 -6.88 6.78
C MET A 10 -0.74 -8.22 6.87
N THR A 11 -1.40 -9.27 7.36
CA THR A 11 -0.87 -10.62 7.49
C THR A 11 -0.94 -11.45 6.21
N GLU A 12 -1.49 -10.87 5.14
CA GLU A 12 -1.58 -11.47 3.81
C GLU A 12 -1.05 -10.47 2.76
N PRO A 13 -0.17 -10.88 1.84
CA PRO A 13 0.47 -9.93 0.92
C PRO A 13 -0.35 -9.60 -0.33
N GLU A 14 -1.42 -10.35 -0.64
CA GLU A 14 -2.22 -10.24 -1.86
C GLU A 14 -3.20 -9.06 -1.81
N PHE A 15 -2.69 -7.83 -1.80
CA PHE A 15 -3.55 -6.62 -1.77
C PHE A 15 -4.57 -6.56 -2.93
N TRP A 16 -4.31 -7.24 -4.04
CA TRP A 16 -5.24 -7.31 -5.18
C TRP A 16 -6.53 -8.09 -4.89
N ASP A 17 -6.54 -8.89 -3.83
CA ASP A 17 -7.74 -9.62 -3.37
C ASP A 17 -8.54 -8.80 -2.33
N ASP A 18 -7.98 -7.72 -1.80
CA ASP A 18 -8.61 -6.88 -0.76
C ASP A 18 -9.97 -6.27 -1.18
N PRO A 19 -10.23 -5.94 -2.46
CA PRO A 19 -11.55 -5.49 -2.89
C PRO A 19 -12.68 -6.48 -2.57
N ALA A 20 -12.38 -7.79 -2.51
CA ALA A 20 -13.37 -8.82 -2.14
C ALA A 20 -13.88 -8.67 -0.69
N THR A 21 -13.17 -7.94 0.17
CA THR A 21 -13.61 -7.65 1.54
C THR A 21 -14.77 -6.65 1.59
N GLY A 22 -15.00 -5.90 0.52
CA GLY A 22 -15.96 -4.80 0.47
C GLY A 22 -15.50 -3.53 1.22
N LEU A 23 -14.29 -3.53 1.78
CA LEU A 23 -13.70 -2.38 2.48
C LEU A 23 -12.76 -1.56 1.59
N VAL A 24 -12.21 -2.17 0.54
CA VAL A 24 -11.38 -1.52 -0.47
C VAL A 24 -12.25 -1.33 -1.71
N THR A 25 -12.66 -0.09 -1.99
CA THR A 25 -13.61 0.23 -3.06
C THR A 25 -13.09 1.34 -3.96
N GLU A 26 -13.70 1.51 -5.13
CA GLU A 26 -13.38 2.59 -6.09
C GLU A 26 -14.03 3.93 -5.71
N SER A 27 -14.71 4.01 -4.58
CA SER A 27 -15.38 5.23 -4.12
C SER A 27 -14.43 6.15 -3.36
N ALA A 28 -14.63 7.46 -3.47
CA ALA A 28 -13.96 8.45 -2.62
C ALA A 28 -14.25 8.25 -1.11
N ASP A 29 -15.33 7.53 -0.79
CA ASP A 29 -15.71 7.14 0.58
C ASP A 29 -15.19 5.75 0.95
N SER A 30 -14.20 5.21 0.23
CA SER A 30 -13.62 3.89 0.53
C SER A 30 -13.15 3.82 1.97
N PRO A 31 -13.61 2.85 2.79
CA PRO A 31 -13.15 2.68 4.16
C PRO A 31 -11.63 2.46 4.27
N ILE A 32 -11.06 1.79 3.28
CA ILE A 32 -9.61 1.54 3.17
C ILE A 32 -9.15 1.95 1.77
N VAL A 33 -8.02 2.66 1.71
CA VAL A 33 -7.29 2.89 0.48
C VAL A 33 -5.94 2.21 0.62
N ASN A 34 -5.63 1.30 -0.29
CA ASN A 34 -4.34 0.63 -0.37
C ASN A 34 -3.86 0.53 -1.83
N PHE A 35 -2.93 -0.36 -2.15
CA PHE A 35 -2.45 -0.47 -3.53
C PHE A 35 -3.53 -0.88 -4.55
N ALA A 36 -4.57 -1.62 -4.14
CA ALA A 36 -5.63 -2.03 -5.06
C ALA A 36 -6.47 -0.85 -5.59
N ASN A 37 -6.60 0.22 -4.79
CA ASN A 37 -7.37 1.41 -5.14
C ASN A 37 -6.64 2.73 -4.86
N LEU A 38 -5.30 2.73 -4.96
CA LEU A 38 -4.46 3.88 -4.59
C LEU A 38 -4.78 5.16 -5.38
N HIS A 39 -5.26 5.02 -6.62
CA HIS A 39 -5.72 6.14 -7.44
C HIS A 39 -6.88 6.92 -6.80
N VAL A 40 -7.72 6.28 -5.98
CA VAL A 40 -8.83 6.97 -5.27
C VAL A 40 -8.29 8.10 -4.39
N LEU A 41 -7.14 7.90 -3.72
CA LEU A 41 -6.49 8.96 -2.95
C LEU A 41 -6.01 10.10 -3.84
N THR A 42 -5.30 9.79 -4.93
CA THR A 42 -4.75 10.82 -5.83
C THR A 42 -5.84 11.54 -6.61
N ASP A 43 -6.91 10.86 -6.99
CA ASP A 43 -8.09 11.47 -7.62
C ASP A 43 -8.82 12.41 -6.65
N TYR A 44 -8.95 12.02 -5.39
CA TYR A 44 -9.50 12.88 -4.34
C TYR A 44 -8.66 14.16 -4.17
N LEU A 45 -7.33 14.03 -4.12
CA LEU A 45 -6.41 15.16 -3.99
C LEU A 45 -6.38 16.07 -5.22
N ASN A 46 -6.82 15.57 -6.38
CA ASN A 46 -6.90 16.33 -7.62
C ASN A 46 -8.18 17.19 -7.74
N GLN A 47 -9.12 17.06 -6.80
CA GLN A 47 -10.29 17.94 -6.73
C GLN A 47 -9.88 19.38 -6.41
N ASP A 48 -10.56 20.36 -6.96
CA ASP A 48 -10.22 21.79 -6.79
C ASP A 48 -10.18 22.22 -5.31
N SER A 49 -11.06 21.65 -4.49
CA SER A 49 -11.11 21.91 -3.03
C SER A 49 -9.89 21.39 -2.27
N MET A 50 -9.13 20.44 -2.84
CA MET A 50 -7.99 19.78 -2.22
C MET A 50 -6.63 20.33 -2.69
N LYS A 51 -6.63 21.15 -3.74
CA LYS A 51 -5.42 21.78 -4.27
C LYS A 51 -4.83 22.81 -3.30
N THR A 52 -3.59 23.18 -3.53
CA THR A 52 -2.93 24.30 -2.82
C THR A 52 -3.59 25.63 -3.18
N ALA A 53 -3.27 26.67 -2.42
CA ALA A 53 -3.72 28.03 -2.75
C ALA A 53 -3.24 28.53 -4.13
N SER A 54 -2.13 27.95 -4.65
CA SER A 54 -1.61 28.21 -6.02
C SER A 54 -2.28 27.34 -7.09
N GLY A 55 -3.21 26.44 -6.74
CA GLY A 55 -3.91 25.57 -7.68
C GLY A 55 -3.17 24.27 -8.01
N GLU A 56 -2.08 23.97 -7.30
CA GLU A 56 -1.29 22.76 -7.53
C GLU A 56 -1.89 21.55 -6.83
N VAL A 57 -1.81 20.37 -7.46
CA VAL A 57 -2.19 19.10 -6.83
C VAL A 57 -1.19 18.74 -5.74
N ARG A 58 -1.67 18.25 -4.60
CA ARG A 58 -0.82 17.76 -3.51
C ARG A 58 -0.33 16.36 -3.83
N HIS A 59 0.98 16.21 -3.98
CA HIS A 59 1.60 14.91 -4.20
C HIS A 59 1.67 14.06 -2.94
N VAL A 60 1.79 12.76 -3.14
CA VAL A 60 1.85 11.73 -2.08
C VAL A 60 3.26 11.16 -2.02
N ILE A 61 3.73 10.92 -0.81
CA ILE A 61 4.92 10.11 -0.53
C ILE A 61 4.42 8.89 0.25
N LEU A 62 4.66 7.70 -0.28
CA LEU A 62 4.43 6.46 0.44
C LEU A 62 5.61 6.26 1.38
N THR A 63 5.42 6.67 2.64
CA THR A 63 6.50 6.76 3.63
C THR A 63 6.72 5.46 4.38
N GLU A 64 5.78 4.54 4.29
CA GLU A 64 5.88 3.22 4.89
C GLU A 64 4.90 2.27 4.20
N GLU A 65 5.41 1.17 3.68
CA GLU A 65 4.65 0.03 3.20
C GLU A 65 5.51 -1.23 3.22
N GLY A 66 4.83 -2.40 3.23
CA GLY A 66 5.48 -3.69 3.18
C GLY A 66 4.46 -4.81 2.97
N PHE A 67 4.96 -5.94 2.54
CA PHE A 67 4.18 -7.15 2.34
C PHE A 67 4.82 -8.26 3.16
N THR A 68 4.00 -9.03 3.88
CA THR A 68 4.54 -10.12 4.70
C THR A 68 5.05 -11.28 3.82
N ALA A 69 6.20 -11.85 4.20
CA ALA A 69 6.70 -13.11 3.64
C ALA A 69 6.11 -14.34 4.35
N GLN A 70 5.36 -14.13 5.44
CA GLN A 70 4.75 -15.20 6.24
C GLN A 70 3.26 -14.93 6.40
N SER A 71 2.43 -15.81 5.82
CA SER A 71 0.98 -15.83 6.06
C SER A 71 0.69 -16.61 7.35
N LEU A 72 -0.26 -16.13 8.14
CA LEU A 72 -0.71 -16.85 9.35
C LEU A 72 -1.40 -18.17 9.02
N THR A 73 -1.93 -18.33 7.82
CA THR A 73 -2.70 -19.51 7.41
C THR A 73 -1.93 -20.45 6.48
N ARG A 74 -0.95 -19.92 5.71
CA ARG A 74 -0.24 -20.67 4.66
C ARG A 74 1.26 -20.87 4.92
N GLY A 75 1.82 -20.17 5.92
CA GLY A 75 3.25 -20.20 6.19
C GLY A 75 4.05 -19.32 5.24
N ASP A 76 5.15 -19.81 4.70
CA ASP A 76 6.02 -19.07 3.78
C ASP A 76 5.28 -18.70 2.48
N VAL A 77 5.23 -17.40 2.18
CA VAL A 77 4.63 -16.79 0.97
C VAL A 77 5.59 -15.76 0.35
N SER A 78 6.87 -15.99 0.47
CA SER A 78 7.91 -15.05 0.00
C SER A 78 7.87 -14.80 -1.51
N ASP A 79 7.44 -15.76 -2.30
CA ASP A 79 7.20 -15.61 -3.74
C ASP A 79 6.02 -14.65 -4.02
N ILE A 80 4.97 -14.71 -3.21
CA ILE A 80 3.83 -13.80 -3.30
C ILE A 80 4.22 -12.40 -2.79
N GLN A 81 5.03 -12.32 -1.73
CA GLN A 81 5.62 -11.05 -1.28
C GLN A 81 6.37 -10.36 -2.43
N ALA A 82 7.22 -11.11 -3.15
CA ALA A 82 7.98 -10.58 -4.29
C ALA A 82 7.04 -10.09 -5.42
N ALA A 83 5.97 -10.84 -5.71
CA ALA A 83 4.96 -10.43 -6.69
C ALA A 83 4.22 -9.16 -6.24
N ALA A 84 3.90 -9.03 -4.94
CA ALA A 84 3.24 -7.85 -4.38
C ALA A 84 4.13 -6.60 -4.49
N PHE A 85 5.43 -6.71 -4.20
CA PHE A 85 6.37 -5.60 -4.42
C PHE A 85 6.45 -5.20 -5.91
N ALA A 86 6.55 -6.16 -6.81
CA ALA A 86 6.61 -5.86 -8.25
C ALA A 86 5.31 -5.18 -8.73
N TYR A 87 4.16 -5.70 -8.34
CA TYR A 87 2.87 -5.14 -8.76
C TYR A 87 2.62 -3.76 -8.17
N SER A 88 2.87 -3.57 -6.87
CA SER A 88 2.72 -2.25 -6.23
C SER A 88 3.65 -1.21 -6.83
N TYR A 89 4.88 -1.59 -7.22
CA TYR A 89 5.80 -0.71 -7.93
C TYR A 89 5.21 -0.22 -9.25
N TYR A 90 4.63 -1.10 -10.07
CA TYR A 90 3.98 -0.68 -11.33
C TYR A 90 2.79 0.27 -11.11
N ILE A 91 2.01 0.05 -10.05
CA ILE A 91 0.91 0.96 -9.68
C ILE A 91 1.47 2.35 -9.36
N VAL A 92 2.52 2.41 -8.54
CA VAL A 92 3.17 3.67 -8.14
C VAL A 92 3.82 4.36 -9.33
N ASP A 93 4.59 3.64 -10.15
CA ASP A 93 5.27 4.18 -11.33
C ASP A 93 4.30 4.75 -12.37
N SER A 94 3.09 4.21 -12.45
CA SER A 94 2.03 4.69 -13.33
C SER A 94 1.27 5.92 -12.82
N ASN A 95 1.45 6.30 -11.54
CA ASN A 95 0.71 7.39 -10.91
C ASN A 95 1.57 8.66 -10.79
N PRO A 96 1.33 9.71 -11.59
CA PRO A 96 2.19 10.90 -11.63
C PRO A 96 2.13 11.77 -10.37
N TYR A 97 1.25 11.46 -9.42
CA TYR A 97 1.09 12.21 -8.17
C TYR A 97 1.75 11.52 -6.98
N ILE A 98 2.49 10.43 -7.20
CA ILE A 98 3.25 9.74 -6.16
C ILE A 98 4.74 9.95 -6.41
N ASP A 99 5.40 10.66 -5.49
CA ASP A 99 6.80 11.09 -5.64
C ASP A 99 7.81 10.09 -5.07
N ALA A 100 7.42 9.26 -4.11
CA ALA A 100 8.31 8.31 -3.47
C ALA A 100 7.58 7.08 -2.93
N TYR A 101 8.30 5.96 -2.95
CA TYR A 101 7.90 4.64 -2.49
C TYR A 101 8.98 4.10 -1.55
N ILE A 102 8.70 4.10 -0.23
CA ILE A 102 9.69 3.79 0.80
C ILE A 102 9.30 2.52 1.54
N LEU A 103 10.13 1.47 1.40
CA LEU A 103 9.87 0.16 1.98
C LEU A 103 10.03 0.16 3.51
N SER A 104 9.12 -0.43 4.19
CA SER A 104 9.20 -0.81 5.59
C SER A 104 9.19 -2.34 5.65
N ARG A 105 10.27 -3.01 5.63
CA ARG A 105 11.67 -2.70 5.94
C ARG A 105 12.62 -3.66 5.22
N GLN A 106 13.93 -3.46 5.34
CA GLN A 106 14.92 -4.33 4.70
C GLN A 106 15.12 -5.65 5.46
N VAL A 107 15.08 -5.63 6.79
CA VAL A 107 15.29 -6.79 7.66
C VAL A 107 14.14 -6.87 8.66
N ASP A 108 13.64 -8.08 8.91
CA ASP A 108 12.55 -8.31 9.84
C ASP A 108 12.82 -7.79 11.26
N ALA A 109 11.82 -7.17 11.86
CA ALA A 109 11.84 -6.81 13.26
C ALA A 109 11.25 -7.94 14.13
N PRO A 110 11.96 -8.44 15.15
CA PRO A 110 11.48 -9.56 15.96
C PRO A 110 10.12 -9.32 16.64
N SER A 111 9.75 -8.07 16.91
CA SER A 111 8.45 -7.71 17.47
C SER A 111 7.32 -7.87 16.46
N GLU A 112 7.56 -7.55 15.20
CA GLU A 112 6.58 -7.66 14.11
C GLU A 112 6.40 -9.12 13.71
N VAL A 113 7.50 -9.88 13.59
CA VAL A 113 7.44 -11.32 13.32
C VAL A 113 6.58 -12.05 14.37
N ARG A 114 6.72 -11.68 15.66
CA ARG A 114 5.85 -12.22 16.72
C ARG A 114 4.37 -11.84 16.55
N ALA A 115 4.09 -10.74 15.87
CA ALA A 115 2.74 -10.31 15.52
C ALA A 115 2.23 -10.88 14.18
N GLY A 116 3.00 -11.75 13.53
CA GLY A 116 2.66 -12.35 12.24
C GLY A 116 3.01 -11.49 11.03
N LEU A 117 3.94 -10.52 11.20
CA LEU A 117 4.34 -9.59 10.14
C LEU A 117 5.83 -9.77 9.85
N SER A 118 6.16 -10.31 8.70
CA SER A 118 7.53 -10.56 8.21
C SER A 118 7.72 -9.72 6.94
N PHE A 119 7.99 -8.43 7.12
CA PHE A 119 8.10 -7.45 6.03
C PHE A 119 9.50 -7.36 5.45
N GLY A 120 10.49 -7.98 6.08
CA GLY A 120 11.87 -7.99 5.62
C GLY A 120 12.01 -8.63 4.24
N LEU A 121 13.03 -8.18 3.51
CA LEU A 121 13.46 -8.77 2.24
C LEU A 121 14.51 -9.87 2.45
N TRP A 122 14.98 -10.06 3.70
CA TRP A 122 16.01 -11.01 4.12
C TRP A 122 15.62 -11.71 5.41
#